data_31bc95398e3e4c4f8989274b2f670ac9
#
_entry.id   31bc95398e3e4c4f8989274b2f670ac9
#
_cell.length_a   1.000
_cell.length_b   1.000
_cell.length_c   1.000
_cell.angle_alpha   90.00
_cell.angle_beta   90.00
_cell.angle_gamma   90.00
#
_symmetry.space_group_name_H-M   'P 1'
#
loop_
_entity.id
_entity.type
_entity.pdbx_description
1 polymer ?
#
loop_
_entity_poly.entity_id
_entity_poly.type
_entity_poly.pdbx_seq_one_letter_code
_entity_poly.pdbx_strand_id
1 'polypeptide(L)'
;MGLPLAVQVQPASMQDPTGAPPVIAEAKRYAPRLELLWGDGRYSGPTVDTAAAAAGLRVEVVKKPANQKGFQILPYRWVVERTFGWFGKYRRLAGRDFETNPRNSETWIKLCMCNLMVRRLTSPLKWQRKKENLI
;
A
#
# COMPACT_ATOMS: atom_id res chain seq x y z
N MET A 1 6.37 -5.73 -8.29
CA MET A 1 5.43 -4.89 -9.06
C MET A 1 4.85 -3.72 -8.27
N GLY A 2 4.50 -3.88 -7.00
CA GLY A 2 4.10 -2.80 -6.08
C GLY A 2 2.79 -2.09 -6.45
N LEU A 3 1.86 -2.80 -7.06
CA LEU A 3 0.49 -2.32 -7.27
C LEU A 3 -0.34 -2.63 -6.02
N PRO A 4 -1.31 -1.77 -5.64
CA PRO A 4 -2.23 -2.05 -4.55
C PRO A 4 -3.07 -3.30 -4.83
N LEU A 5 -3.19 -4.18 -3.84
CA LEU A 5 -4.09 -5.34 -3.88
C LEU A 5 -5.49 -4.97 -3.38
N ALA A 6 -5.54 -4.16 -2.33
CA ALA A 6 -6.76 -3.64 -1.75
C ALA A 6 -6.58 -2.16 -1.45
N VAL A 7 -7.66 -1.42 -1.48
CA VAL A 7 -7.69 0.01 -1.18
C VAL A 7 -9.00 0.32 -0.49
N GLN A 8 -8.89 0.97 0.66
CA GLN A 8 -10.03 1.57 1.35
C GLN A 8 -9.69 3.01 1.74
N VAL A 9 -10.62 3.90 1.50
CA VAL A 9 -10.55 5.29 1.94
C VAL A 9 -11.42 5.44 3.18
N GLN A 10 -10.80 5.93 4.25
CA GLN A 10 -11.43 6.05 5.57
C GLN A 10 -11.37 7.49 6.08
N PRO A 11 -12.30 7.91 6.94
CA PRO A 11 -12.22 9.21 7.58
C PRO A 11 -10.90 9.39 8.34
N ALA A 12 -10.34 10.60 8.29
CA ALA A 12 -9.09 10.92 9.00
C ALA A 12 -9.19 10.80 10.53
N SER A 13 -10.42 10.75 11.09
CA SER A 13 -10.67 10.48 12.49
C SER A 13 -10.53 9.01 12.90
N MET A 14 -10.52 8.09 11.92
CA MET A 14 -10.34 6.66 12.20
C MET A 14 -8.86 6.35 12.40
N GLN A 15 -8.57 5.62 13.46
CA GLN A 15 -7.21 5.17 13.75
C GLN A 15 -6.78 4.03 12.82
N ASP A 16 -5.52 4.03 12.41
CA ASP A 16 -4.95 3.05 11.48
C ASP A 16 -5.25 1.58 11.85
N PRO A 17 -5.10 1.13 13.12
CA PRO A 17 -5.41 -0.25 13.49
C PRO A 17 -6.88 -0.61 13.33
N THR A 18 -7.79 0.34 13.53
CA THR A 18 -9.25 0.13 13.39
C THR A 18 -9.64 -0.05 11.92
N GLY A 19 -8.92 0.62 11.03
CA GLY A 19 -9.15 0.56 9.60
C GLY A 19 -8.50 -0.65 8.90
N ALA A 20 -7.60 -1.35 9.56
CA ALA A 20 -6.85 -2.45 8.94
C ALA A 20 -7.67 -3.73 8.62
N PRO A 21 -8.58 -4.22 9.47
CA PRO A 21 -9.28 -5.48 9.27
C PRO A 21 -9.97 -5.63 7.90
N PRO A 22 -10.78 -4.68 7.43
CA PRO A 22 -11.45 -4.80 6.14
C PRO A 22 -10.46 -4.77 4.96
N VAL A 23 -9.35 -4.03 5.06
CA VAL A 23 -8.29 -4.01 4.03
C VAL A 23 -7.58 -5.36 3.98
N ILE A 24 -7.29 -5.96 5.13
CA ILE A 24 -6.66 -7.29 5.25
C ILE A 24 -7.56 -8.35 4.61
N ALA A 25 -8.84 -8.36 4.94
CA ALA A 25 -9.80 -9.30 4.39
C ALA A 25 -9.94 -9.16 2.85
N GLU A 26 -10.03 -7.92 2.36
CA GLU A 26 -10.09 -7.64 0.93
C GLU A 26 -8.81 -8.07 0.21
N ALA A 27 -7.65 -7.78 0.76
CA ALA A 27 -6.36 -8.18 0.20
C ALA A 27 -6.23 -9.70 0.09
N LYS A 28 -6.63 -10.43 1.13
CA LYS A 28 -6.62 -11.90 1.11
C LYS A 28 -7.58 -12.48 0.09
N ARG A 29 -8.76 -11.86 -0.10
CA ARG A 29 -9.74 -12.27 -1.11
C ARG A 29 -9.18 -12.15 -2.53
N TYR A 30 -8.46 -11.05 -2.85
CA TYR A 30 -7.86 -10.85 -4.16
C TYR A 30 -6.55 -11.63 -4.36
N ALA A 31 -5.84 -11.92 -3.28
CA ALA A 31 -4.58 -12.65 -3.31
C ALA A 31 -4.61 -13.81 -2.30
N PRO A 32 -5.27 -14.94 -2.61
CA PRO A 32 -5.40 -16.08 -1.70
C PRO A 32 -4.07 -16.67 -1.21
N ARG A 33 -3.00 -16.50 -2.00
CA ARG A 33 -1.63 -16.95 -1.66
C ARG A 33 -0.84 -15.94 -0.81
N LEU A 34 -1.46 -14.82 -0.40
CA LEU A 34 -0.83 -13.87 0.50
C LEU A 34 -0.62 -14.52 1.86
N GLU A 35 0.59 -14.44 2.40
CA GLU A 35 0.97 -15.06 3.67
C GLU A 35 1.53 -14.06 4.66
N LEU A 36 2.10 -12.95 4.17
CA LEU A 36 2.81 -11.99 5.00
C LEU A 36 2.44 -10.55 4.63
N LEU A 37 2.20 -9.74 5.66
CA LEU A 37 2.02 -8.29 5.56
C LEU A 37 3.11 -7.59 6.37
N TRP A 38 3.70 -6.56 5.80
CA TRP A 38 4.54 -5.62 6.55
C TRP A 38 3.75 -4.35 6.85
N GLY A 39 3.70 -4.00 8.13
CA GLY A 39 3.11 -2.77 8.61
C GLY A 39 4.15 -1.86 9.26
N ASP A 40 3.86 -0.58 9.36
CA ASP A 40 4.64 0.30 10.22
C ASP A 40 4.22 0.16 11.70
N GLY A 41 4.89 0.88 12.60
CA GLY A 41 4.63 0.77 14.04
C GLY A 41 3.19 1.09 14.48
N ARG A 42 2.39 1.75 13.64
CA ARG A 42 0.98 2.07 13.93
C ARG A 42 0.07 0.87 13.75
N TYR A 43 0.44 -0.06 12.87
CA TYR A 43 -0.30 -1.30 12.61
C TYR A 43 0.06 -2.42 13.58
N SER A 44 0.44 -2.09 14.82
CA SER A 44 0.68 -3.07 15.89
C SER A 44 -0.51 -3.11 16.84
N GLY A 45 -0.84 -4.31 17.32
CA GLY A 45 -1.84 -4.51 18.37
C GLY A 45 -2.91 -5.53 18.04
N PRO A 46 -3.73 -5.91 19.06
CA PRO A 46 -4.60 -7.07 19.00
C PRO A 46 -5.63 -7.02 17.88
N THR A 47 -6.10 -5.84 17.49
CA THR A 47 -7.07 -5.67 16.39
C THR A 47 -6.50 -6.15 15.06
N VAL A 48 -5.26 -5.75 14.75
CA VAL A 48 -4.59 -6.13 13.50
C VAL A 48 -4.17 -7.60 13.54
N ASP A 49 -3.64 -8.05 14.68
CA ASP A 49 -3.19 -9.44 14.87
C ASP A 49 -4.36 -10.42 14.74
N THR A 50 -5.51 -10.11 15.34
CA THR A 50 -6.73 -10.91 15.23
C THR A 50 -7.25 -10.97 13.78
N ALA A 51 -7.29 -9.83 13.11
CA ALA A 51 -7.74 -9.78 11.72
C ALA A 51 -6.81 -10.53 10.78
N ALA A 52 -5.50 -10.44 10.99
CA ALA A 52 -4.51 -11.17 10.22
C ALA A 52 -4.61 -12.69 10.46
N ALA A 53 -4.74 -13.12 11.72
CA ALA A 53 -4.91 -14.52 12.07
C ALA A 53 -6.19 -15.12 11.45
N ALA A 54 -7.31 -14.38 11.50
CA ALA A 54 -8.57 -14.77 10.86
C ALA A 54 -8.45 -14.93 9.34
N ALA A 55 -7.57 -14.14 8.71
CA ALA A 55 -7.28 -14.23 7.28
C ALA A 55 -6.16 -15.25 6.96
N GLY A 56 -5.57 -15.92 7.93
CA GLY A 56 -4.42 -16.81 7.74
C GLY A 56 -3.16 -16.09 7.28
N LEU A 57 -2.92 -14.89 7.81
CA LEU A 57 -1.78 -14.04 7.50
C LEU A 57 -0.89 -13.83 8.72
N ARG A 58 0.39 -13.58 8.47
CA ARG A 58 1.31 -13.03 9.47
C ARG A 58 1.49 -11.55 9.25
N VAL A 59 1.55 -10.77 10.34
CA VAL A 59 1.91 -9.36 10.30
C VAL A 59 3.29 -9.17 10.93
N GLU A 60 4.18 -8.56 10.17
CA GLU A 60 5.49 -8.14 10.67
C GLU A 60 5.54 -6.61 10.73
N VAL A 61 5.69 -6.09 11.94
CA VAL A 61 5.76 -4.64 12.15
C VAL A 61 7.21 -4.18 12.02
N VAL A 62 7.49 -3.37 11.02
CA VAL A 62 8.82 -2.78 10.81
C VAL A 62 8.99 -1.60 11.76
N LYS A 63 9.69 -1.83 12.88
CA LYS A 63 10.00 -0.80 13.88
C LYS A 63 11.37 -0.19 13.61
N LYS A 64 11.53 1.10 13.89
CA LYS A 64 12.86 1.72 13.98
C LYS A 64 13.58 1.13 15.20
N PRO A 65 14.85 0.75 15.08
CA PRO A 65 15.64 0.39 16.24
C PRO A 65 15.71 1.56 17.25
N ALA A 66 15.48 1.27 18.53
CA ALA A 66 15.36 2.29 19.58
C ALA A 66 16.61 3.18 19.77
N ASN A 67 17.78 2.69 19.37
CA ASN A 67 19.08 3.39 19.57
C ASN A 67 19.59 4.13 18.32
N GLN A 68 18.77 4.31 17.30
CA GLN A 68 19.22 4.95 16.06
C GLN A 68 18.98 6.47 16.07
N LYS A 69 20.09 7.21 16.11
CA LYS A 69 20.12 8.64 15.80
C LYS A 69 20.31 8.83 14.29
N GLY A 70 19.45 9.61 13.64
CA GLY A 70 19.55 9.94 12.22
C GLY A 70 18.52 9.25 11.31
N PHE A 71 18.57 9.62 10.01
CA PHE A 71 17.70 9.05 8.96
C PHE A 71 18.26 7.69 8.51
N GLN A 72 17.44 6.65 8.58
CA GLN A 72 17.77 5.35 8.02
C GLN A 72 16.63 4.84 7.15
N ILE A 73 17.01 4.29 6.00
CA ILE A 73 16.05 3.67 5.08
C ILE A 73 15.63 2.34 5.68
N LEU A 74 14.37 2.26 6.12
CA LEU A 74 13.80 0.99 6.59
C LEU A 74 13.53 0.07 5.40
N PRO A 75 13.84 -1.24 5.51
CA PRO A 75 13.51 -2.21 4.48
C PRO A 75 12.03 -2.12 4.08
N TYR A 76 11.77 -2.23 2.78
CA TYR A 76 10.43 -2.24 2.18
C TYR A 76 9.61 -0.94 2.27
N ARG A 77 9.96 0.05 3.10
CA ARG A 77 9.23 1.32 3.21
C ARG A 77 9.17 2.08 1.88
N TRP A 78 10.22 2.02 1.10
CA TRP A 78 10.28 2.64 -0.23
C TRP A 78 9.16 2.17 -1.17
N VAL A 79 8.60 0.97 -0.96
CA VAL A 79 7.49 0.44 -1.78
C VAL A 79 6.23 1.28 -1.58
N VAL A 80 5.94 1.64 -0.34
CA VAL A 80 4.80 2.50 0.02
C VAL A 80 5.02 3.91 -0.51
N GLU A 81 6.18 4.50 -0.25
CA GLU A 81 6.55 5.84 -0.71
C GLU A 81 6.49 5.94 -2.25
N ARG A 82 6.94 4.92 -2.96
CA ARG A 82 6.82 4.82 -4.41
C ARG A 82 5.37 4.79 -4.88
N THR A 83 4.51 4.06 -4.20
CA THR A 83 3.08 3.96 -4.54
C THR A 83 2.39 5.31 -4.39
N PHE A 84 2.64 6.03 -3.29
CA PHE A 84 2.17 7.40 -3.12
C PHE A 84 2.79 8.36 -4.15
N GLY A 85 4.05 8.18 -4.51
CA GLY A 85 4.69 8.94 -5.58
C GLY A 85 4.02 8.73 -6.94
N TRP A 86 3.43 7.57 -7.20
CA TRP A 86 2.61 7.36 -8.40
C TRP A 86 1.28 8.10 -8.32
N PHE A 87 0.62 8.11 -7.17
CA PHE A 87 -0.63 8.88 -6.96
C PHE A 87 -0.42 10.37 -7.23
N GLY A 88 0.71 10.92 -6.78
CA GLY A 88 1.08 12.32 -7.01
C GLY A 88 1.20 12.73 -8.48
N LYS A 89 1.30 11.78 -9.42
CA LYS A 89 1.29 12.06 -10.86
C LYS A 89 -0.12 12.26 -11.44
N TYR A 90 -1.13 11.94 -10.68
CA TYR A 90 -2.53 12.08 -11.09
C TYR A 90 -3.15 13.27 -10.35
N ARG A 91 -3.55 14.29 -11.10
CA ARG A 91 -4.10 15.54 -10.56
C ARG A 91 -5.21 15.31 -9.51
N ARG A 92 -6.05 14.29 -9.72
CA ARG A 92 -7.16 13.95 -8.80
C ARG A 92 -6.68 13.40 -7.46
N LEU A 93 -5.51 12.78 -7.41
CA LEU A 93 -4.93 12.15 -6.21
C LEU A 93 -3.77 12.95 -5.62
N ALA A 94 -3.28 13.96 -6.33
CA ALA A 94 -2.09 14.74 -5.92
C ALA A 94 -2.41 15.83 -4.89
N GLY A 95 -3.68 16.18 -4.74
CA GLY A 95 -4.11 17.27 -3.88
C GLY A 95 -5.11 16.81 -2.82
N ARG A 96 -5.95 17.76 -2.42
CA ARG A 96 -7.01 17.53 -1.44
C ARG A 96 -8.09 16.63 -2.05
N ASP A 97 -8.55 15.66 -1.27
CA ASP A 97 -9.71 14.85 -1.64
C ASP A 97 -11.00 15.67 -1.45
N PHE A 98 -11.76 15.83 -2.51
CA PHE A 98 -13.03 16.56 -2.56
C PHE A 98 -14.25 15.61 -2.70
N GLU A 99 -14.00 14.32 -2.72
CA GLU A 99 -15.07 13.34 -2.88
C GLU A 99 -15.83 13.17 -1.54
N THR A 100 -17.13 13.34 -1.59
CA THR A 100 -18.00 13.12 -0.42
C THR A 100 -18.22 11.63 -0.15
N ASN A 101 -18.12 10.79 -1.19
CA ASN A 101 -18.23 9.34 -1.07
C ASN A 101 -16.85 8.69 -1.17
N PRO A 102 -16.36 8.01 -0.13
CA PRO A 102 -15.05 7.34 -0.14
C PRO A 102 -14.87 6.36 -1.29
N ARG A 103 -15.93 5.71 -1.76
CA ARG A 103 -15.89 4.80 -2.91
C ARG A 103 -15.46 5.47 -4.21
N ASN A 104 -15.74 6.76 -4.36
CA ASN A 104 -15.27 7.51 -5.53
C ASN A 104 -13.75 7.65 -5.50
N SER A 105 -13.18 7.99 -4.35
CA SER A 105 -11.73 8.09 -4.17
C SER A 105 -11.04 6.74 -4.38
N GLU A 106 -11.60 5.65 -3.85
CA GLU A 106 -11.12 4.28 -4.11
C GLU A 106 -11.15 3.94 -5.60
N THR A 107 -12.22 4.34 -6.30
CA THR A 107 -12.37 4.13 -7.74
C THR A 107 -11.30 4.90 -8.52
N TRP A 108 -11.04 6.15 -8.16
CA TRP A 108 -9.96 6.94 -8.77
C TRP A 108 -8.59 6.30 -8.58
N ILE A 109 -8.29 5.78 -7.39
CA ILE A 109 -7.04 5.07 -7.12
C ILE A 109 -6.93 3.83 -8.02
N LYS A 110 -7.99 3.03 -8.11
CA LYS A 110 -8.04 1.82 -8.96
C LYS A 110 -7.85 2.17 -10.45
N LEU A 111 -8.51 3.20 -10.95
CA LEU A 111 -8.35 3.68 -12.33
C LEU A 111 -6.92 4.16 -12.63
N CYS A 112 -6.31 4.91 -11.71
CA CYS A 112 -4.93 5.34 -11.85
C CYS A 112 -3.95 4.15 -11.89
N MET A 113 -4.21 3.11 -11.11
CA MET A 113 -3.41 1.89 -11.12
C MET A 113 -3.60 1.07 -12.40
N CYS A 114 -4.82 1.00 -12.92
CA CYS A 114 -5.08 0.40 -14.25
C CYS A 114 -4.30 1.13 -15.34
N ASN A 115 -4.33 2.47 -15.37
CA ASN A 115 -3.55 3.25 -16.32
C ASN A 115 -2.04 2.96 -16.18
N LEU A 116 -1.52 2.87 -14.96
CA LEU A 116 -0.12 2.52 -14.72
C LEU A 116 0.21 1.12 -15.26
N MET A 117 -0.67 0.15 -15.07
CA MET A 117 -0.50 -1.22 -15.61
C MET A 117 -0.49 -1.23 -17.13
N VAL A 118 -1.45 -0.56 -17.77
CA VAL A 118 -1.52 -0.45 -19.24
C VAL A 118 -0.22 0.15 -19.77
N ARG A 119 0.24 1.27 -19.20
CA ARG A 119 1.52 1.89 -19.60
C ARG A 119 2.72 0.97 -19.47
N ARG A 120 2.75 0.09 -18.46
CA ARG A 120 3.83 -0.89 -18.28
C ARG A 120 3.76 -2.02 -19.30
N LEU A 121 2.57 -2.44 -19.67
CA LEU A 121 2.35 -3.48 -20.67
C LEU A 121 2.67 -2.98 -22.09
N THR A 122 2.29 -1.74 -22.38
CA THR A 122 2.50 -1.14 -23.73
C THR A 122 3.90 -0.55 -23.93
N SER A 123 4.71 -0.40 -22.88
CA SER A 123 6.07 0.13 -22.98
C SER A 123 7.11 -0.81 -22.35
N PRO A 124 7.22 -2.06 -22.80
CA PRO A 124 8.07 -3.06 -22.19
C PRO A 124 9.57 -2.70 -22.22
N LEU A 125 10.04 -2.03 -23.27
CA LEU A 125 11.45 -1.68 -23.47
C LEU A 125 12.01 -0.69 -22.42
N LYS A 126 11.21 0.23 -21.92
CA LYS A 126 11.66 1.16 -20.85
C LYS A 126 11.81 0.48 -19.49
N TRP A 127 11.11 -0.62 -19.27
CA TRP A 127 11.14 -1.34 -18.01
C TRP A 127 12.29 -2.36 -17.96
N GLN A 128 12.62 -2.98 -19.07
CA GLN A 128 13.75 -3.92 -19.18
C GLN A 128 15.10 -3.21 -19.00
N ARG A 129 15.32 -2.04 -19.62
CA ARG A 129 16.54 -1.23 -19.42
C ARG A 129 16.80 -0.83 -17.98
N LYS A 130 15.78 -0.75 -17.14
CA LYS A 130 15.94 -0.40 -15.72
C LYS A 130 16.31 -1.61 -14.85
N LYS A 131 16.09 -2.82 -15.31
CA LYS A 131 16.55 -4.06 -14.67
C LYS A 131 18.03 -4.32 -14.92
N GLU A 132 18.54 -4.01 -16.10
CA GLU A 132 19.94 -4.21 -16.48
C GLU A 132 20.90 -3.24 -15.76
N ASN A 133 20.41 -2.09 -15.31
CA ASN A 133 21.20 -1.09 -14.54
C ASN A 133 21.11 -1.27 -13.01
N LEU A 134 20.56 -2.37 -12.50
CA LEU A 134 20.37 -2.65 -11.07
C LEU A 134 21.08 -3.95 -10.62
N ILE A 135 21.97 -4.48 -11.48
CA ILE A 135 22.85 -5.62 -11.15
C ILE A 135 24.30 -5.12 -10.99
#